data_255f715242eb7d8ab9d4760a38003121
#
_entry.id   255f715242eb7d8ab9d4760a38003121
#
_cell.length_a   1.000
_cell.length_b   1.000
_cell.length_c   1.000
_cell.angle_alpha   90.00
_cell.angle_beta   90.00
_cell.angle_gamma   90.00
#
_symmetry.space_group_name_H-M   'P 1'
#
loop_
_entity.id
_entity.type
_entity.pdbx_description
1 polymer ?
#
loop_
_entity_poly.entity_id
_entity_poly.type
_entity_poly.pdbx_seq_one_letter_code
_entity_poly.pdbx_strand_id
1 'polypeptide(L)' 'MFRILFVLPLVLWAFAASAQQGHDACARDVSRFCRAVMNDGDMVVLGCLKQHRARLSRACEKVLTENGQ' A
#
# COMPACT_ATOMS: atom_id res chain seq x y z
N MET A 1 21.21 20.15 -24.03
CA MET A 1 21.56 20.02 -22.60
C MET A 1 20.36 20.25 -21.67
N PHE A 2 19.51 21.19 -21.97
CA PHE A 2 18.35 21.50 -21.14
C PHE A 2 17.36 20.35 -21.03
N ARG A 3 17.33 19.46 -22.02
CA ARG A 3 16.39 18.33 -22.05
C ARG A 3 16.64 17.30 -20.96
N ILE A 4 17.87 17.18 -20.51
CA ILE A 4 18.25 16.20 -19.48
C ILE A 4 17.63 16.53 -18.13
N LEU A 5 17.43 17.80 -17.84
CA LEU A 5 16.90 18.28 -16.57
C LEU A 5 15.42 17.89 -16.36
N PHE A 6 14.68 17.68 -17.44
CA PHE A 6 13.25 17.35 -17.34
C PHE A 6 12.97 15.87 -17.06
N VAL A 7 13.96 15.01 -17.23
CA VAL A 7 13.77 13.57 -17.04
C VAL A 7 13.77 13.17 -15.56
N LEU A 8 14.59 13.82 -14.76
CA LEU A 8 14.74 13.51 -13.35
C LEU A 8 13.44 13.60 -12.52
N PRO A 9 12.62 14.66 -12.66
CA PRO A 9 11.36 14.74 -11.90
C PRO A 9 10.39 13.61 -12.18
N LEU A 10 10.38 13.09 -13.42
CA LEU A 10 9.47 12.00 -13.79
C LEU A 10 9.78 10.72 -13.06
N VAL A 11 11.06 10.44 -12.82
CA VAL A 11 11.47 9.23 -12.07
C VAL A 11 10.99 9.29 -10.62
N LEU A 12 11.08 10.45 -9.98
CA LEU A 12 10.62 10.65 -8.61
C LEU A 12 9.12 10.43 -8.48
N TRP A 13 8.35 10.87 -9.45
CA TRP A 13 6.91 10.69 -9.46
C TRP A 13 6.50 9.21 -9.51
N ALA A 14 7.24 8.40 -10.24
CA ALA A 14 6.95 6.98 -10.34
C ALA A 14 7.03 6.27 -8.97
N PHE A 15 8.01 6.62 -8.15
CA PHE A 15 8.13 6.05 -6.80
C PHE A 15 6.97 6.45 -5.90
N ALA A 16 6.56 7.71 -5.93
CA ALA A 16 5.45 8.20 -5.13
C ALA A 16 4.15 7.49 -5.48
N ALA A 17 3.89 7.25 -6.76
CA ALA A 17 2.69 6.55 -7.23
C ALA A 17 2.62 5.12 -6.70
N SER A 18 3.75 4.40 -6.66
CA SER A 18 3.80 3.02 -6.16
C SER A 18 3.44 2.93 -4.68
N ALA A 19 3.96 3.87 -3.87
CA ALA A 19 3.66 3.92 -2.44
C ALA A 19 2.18 4.17 -2.18
N GLN A 20 1.57 5.09 -2.95
CA GLN A 20 0.15 5.40 -2.81
C GLN A 20 -0.75 4.24 -3.19
N GLN A 21 -0.39 3.48 -4.21
CA GLN A 21 -1.18 2.33 -4.64
C GLN A 21 -1.36 1.29 -3.54
N GLY A 22 -0.28 0.97 -2.82
CA GLY A 22 -0.34 0.02 -1.74
C GLY A 22 -1.27 0.48 -0.62
N HIS A 23 -1.19 1.74 -0.24
CA HIS A 23 -2.03 2.32 0.79
C HIS A 23 -3.51 2.31 0.38
N ASP A 24 -3.80 2.76 -0.85
CA ASP A 24 -5.18 2.85 -1.33
C ASP A 24 -5.84 1.49 -1.48
N ALA A 25 -5.09 0.49 -1.94
CA ALA A 25 -5.63 -0.84 -2.17
C ALA A 25 -6.16 -1.49 -0.90
N CYS A 26 -5.57 -1.19 0.26
CA CYS A 26 -5.94 -1.80 1.53
C CYS A 26 -6.76 -0.89 2.45
N ALA A 27 -7.02 0.36 2.07
CA ALA A 27 -7.70 1.31 2.95
C ALA A 27 -9.08 0.82 3.40
N ARG A 28 -9.87 0.28 2.49
CA ARG A 28 -11.20 -0.25 2.83
C ARG A 28 -11.13 -1.46 3.75
N ASP A 29 -10.18 -2.34 3.48
CA ASP A 29 -10.02 -3.55 4.29
C ASP A 29 -9.57 -3.21 5.71
N VAL A 30 -8.70 -2.21 5.86
CA VAL A 30 -8.31 -1.70 7.17
C VAL A 30 -9.53 -1.15 7.92
N SER A 31 -10.36 -0.34 7.27
CA SER A 31 -11.57 0.19 7.89
C SER A 31 -12.56 -0.90 8.26
N ARG A 32 -12.63 -1.97 7.47
CA ARG A 32 -13.59 -3.05 7.66
C ARG A 32 -13.17 -4.03 8.75
N PHE A 33 -11.91 -4.45 8.73
CA PHE A 33 -11.43 -5.54 9.58
C PHE A 33 -10.45 -5.12 10.64
N CYS A 34 -9.77 -4.00 10.47
CA CYS A 34 -8.67 -3.57 11.32
C CYS A 34 -8.87 -2.19 11.94
N ARG A 35 -10.10 -1.75 12.02
CA ARG A 35 -10.42 -0.40 12.51
C ARG A 35 -9.91 -0.16 13.92
N ALA A 36 -10.00 -1.15 14.77
CA ALA A 36 -9.58 -1.03 16.16
C ALA A 36 -8.08 -0.78 16.32
N VAL A 37 -7.28 -1.17 15.32
CA VAL A 37 -5.83 -1.06 15.37
C VAL A 37 -5.26 -0.14 14.28
N MET A 38 -6.11 0.57 13.55
CA MET A 38 -5.67 1.35 12.39
C MET A 38 -4.68 2.46 12.74
N ASN A 39 -4.65 2.89 13.98
CA ASN A 39 -3.73 3.94 14.45
C ASN A 39 -2.58 3.40 15.31
N ASP A 40 -2.42 2.08 15.37
CA ASP A 40 -1.42 1.46 16.24
C ASP A 40 -0.09 1.17 15.54
N GLY A 41 0.09 1.69 14.34
CA GLY A 41 1.32 1.53 13.56
C GLY A 41 1.17 0.54 12.41
N ASP A 42 2.02 0.71 11.41
CA ASP A 42 1.93 -0.06 10.16
C ASP A 42 2.09 -1.56 10.37
N MET A 43 2.97 -1.97 11.25
CA MET A 43 3.22 -3.40 11.48
C MET A 43 2.02 -4.07 12.16
N VAL A 44 1.35 -3.36 13.05
CA VAL A 44 0.14 -3.90 13.72
C VAL A 44 -0.99 -4.02 12.71
N VAL A 45 -1.19 -3.01 11.87
CA VAL A 45 -2.20 -3.05 10.82
C VAL A 45 -1.92 -4.17 9.83
N LEU A 46 -0.67 -4.34 9.42
CA LEU A 46 -0.26 -5.42 8.53
C LEU A 46 -0.59 -6.79 9.13
N GLY A 47 -0.27 -6.99 10.40
CA GLY A 47 -0.59 -8.23 11.10
C GLY A 47 -2.08 -8.51 11.10
N CYS A 48 -2.90 -7.48 11.33
CA CYS A 48 -4.36 -7.61 11.28
C CYS A 48 -4.84 -8.01 9.89
N LEU A 49 -4.33 -7.38 8.83
CA LEU A 49 -4.69 -7.72 7.45
C LEU A 49 -4.32 -9.16 7.14
N LYS A 50 -3.17 -9.62 7.58
CA LYS A 50 -2.74 -11.01 7.35
C LYS A 50 -3.67 -12.02 8.02
N GLN A 51 -4.19 -11.69 9.20
CA GLN A 51 -5.18 -12.54 9.88
C GLN A 51 -6.49 -12.62 9.12
N HIS A 52 -6.83 -11.59 8.36
CA HIS A 52 -8.07 -11.53 7.59
C HIS A 52 -7.86 -11.81 6.10
N ARG A 53 -6.75 -12.43 5.74
CA ARG A 53 -6.34 -12.61 4.35
C ARG A 53 -7.44 -13.19 3.45
N ALA A 54 -8.18 -14.15 3.94
CA ALA A 54 -9.26 -14.78 3.16
C ALA A 54 -10.41 -13.84 2.83
N ARG A 55 -10.54 -12.75 3.56
CA ARG A 55 -11.62 -11.77 3.38
C ARG A 55 -11.20 -10.48 2.71
N LEU A 56 -9.91 -10.32 2.44
CA LEU A 56 -9.40 -9.11 1.83
C LEU A 56 -9.90 -8.97 0.39
N SER A 57 -10.00 -7.72 -0.07
CA SER A 57 -10.23 -7.45 -1.48
C SER A 57 -9.06 -8.00 -2.29
N ARG A 58 -9.31 -8.31 -3.56
CA ARG A 58 -8.24 -8.80 -4.45
C ARG A 58 -7.09 -7.81 -4.55
N ALA A 59 -7.41 -6.53 -4.61
CA ALA A 59 -6.38 -5.49 -4.71
C ALA A 59 -5.48 -5.47 -3.49
N CYS A 60 -6.05 -5.57 -2.29
CA CYS A 60 -5.29 -5.59 -1.06
C CYS A 60 -4.46 -6.87 -0.94
N GLU A 61 -5.06 -8.03 -1.22
CA GLU A 61 -4.36 -9.30 -1.20
C GLU A 61 -3.16 -9.30 -2.15
N LYS A 62 -3.35 -8.75 -3.35
CA LYS A 62 -2.29 -8.64 -4.33
C LYS A 62 -1.11 -7.82 -3.81
N VAL A 63 -1.40 -6.68 -3.17
CA VAL A 63 -0.36 -5.83 -2.59
C VAL A 63 0.43 -6.58 -1.52
N LEU A 64 -0.25 -7.32 -0.64
CA LEU A 64 0.43 -8.11 0.37
C LEU A 64 1.34 -9.16 -0.26
N THR A 65 0.82 -9.89 -1.23
CA THR A 65 1.58 -10.94 -1.92
C THR A 65 2.82 -10.37 -2.63
N GLU A 66 2.67 -9.24 -3.31
CA GLU A 66 3.78 -8.59 -4.01
C GLU A 66 4.87 -8.10 -3.06
N ASN A 67 4.53 -7.86 -1.80
CA ASN A 67 5.47 -7.41 -0.78
C ASN A 67 5.94 -8.54 0.13
N GLY A 68 5.71 -9.78 -0.25
CA GLY A 68 6.18 -10.94 0.50
C GLY A 68 5.41 -11.21 1.78
N GLN A 69 4.23 -10.67 1.90
CA GLN A 69 3.37 -10.87 3.07
C GLN A 69 2.27 -11.87 2.75
#